data_84e0f2c7bb09cab2b9dc180ee9ef5f5f
#
_entry.id   84e0f2c7bb09cab2b9dc180ee9ef5f5f
#
_cell.length_a   1.000
_cell.length_b   1.000
_cell.length_c   1.000
_cell.angle_alpha   90.00
_cell.angle_beta   90.00
_cell.angle_gamma   90.00
#
_symmetry.space_group_name_H-M   'P 1'
#
loop_
_entity.id
_entity.type
_entity.pdbx_description
1 polymer ?
#
loop_
_entity_poly.entity_id
_entity_poly.type
_entity_poly.pdbx_seq_one_letter_code
_entity_poly.pdbx_strand_id
1 'polypeptide(L)'
;MPPTAPSAAAGSCTAAVNPHGTGCVSGAWGALGSPGFYWNPRYVLLGVTFAGAPATGPSSIYSGPQVLVVKTDGTTFPDGDAWKCITCGVPAANEPGVDTSAFTYPPPHAFPGDRRLLVGNGVLDCGPYQVTDPRCTPEDTRIYPIDLDGQPLGATIGGGQTREWRLNPDGVHLGWNALVQTGGSYDEFAFMGRLRFDVSLQRYDLTSVTMLFNGSPRYQPYVAGPGGQLRFNPAGMIGEFRGWTSDGRAALGIQSYESDSIDAWATSLATGRSRPLTGHAEYTDPMFASPNGRWMLNEEVIGSGRLDFISGMEGIPPVTDQLPTTGYVSGIRNNSQRRFFLPYLVSTADGDSEQVNAGGDPNWNAAADPVWLADSTAVVWAENLVTAPACGDANPLPCPVSGEPGGRHSRVMLARFPTLPPSPAISPAPVPDAVPWGTPYTLGQAFPVRPHLPAGTYTLAGDACGTATVVISTDSSGALITGIGVSYDGFSDNGTDIINGTESVRRDSDSVFSPLTWQENLRLSGRHTGTKVTSPDGFTLSPLILENIFQATGTMTTTIDGQAYTQPWNGD
;
A
#
# COMPACT_ATOMS: atom_id res chain seq x y z
N MET A 1 21.88 3.31 12.34
CA MET A 1 21.73 3.44 10.86
C MET A 1 23.12 3.68 10.27
N PRO A 2 23.41 3.24 9.04
CA PRO A 2 24.65 3.61 8.36
C PRO A 2 24.80 5.13 8.25
N PRO A 3 26.00 5.68 8.36
CA PRO A 3 26.23 7.11 8.12
C PRO A 3 25.92 7.48 6.67
N THR A 4 25.65 8.74 6.43
CA THR A 4 25.33 9.25 5.09
C THR A 4 26.61 9.65 4.36
N ALA A 5 26.78 9.22 3.12
CA ALA A 5 27.87 9.66 2.26
C ALA A 5 27.71 11.16 1.93
N PRO A 6 28.80 11.94 1.91
CA PRO A 6 28.75 13.38 1.58
C PRO A 6 28.25 13.68 0.16
N SER A 7 28.32 12.72 -0.74
CA SER A 7 27.77 12.81 -2.10
C SER A 7 27.49 11.43 -2.67
N ALA A 8 26.79 11.35 -3.79
CA ALA A 8 26.56 10.11 -4.54
C ALA A 8 27.81 9.60 -5.29
N ALA A 9 28.91 10.35 -5.30
CA ALA A 9 30.12 9.95 -5.98
C ALA A 9 30.81 8.76 -5.29
N ALA A 10 31.26 7.79 -6.06
CA ALA A 10 32.07 6.68 -5.57
C ALA A 10 33.29 7.20 -4.79
N GLY A 11 33.55 6.65 -3.60
CA GLY A 11 34.65 7.08 -2.72
C GLY A 11 34.35 8.30 -1.84
N SER A 12 33.16 8.87 -1.89
CA SER A 12 32.75 9.96 -0.97
C SER A 12 32.56 9.48 0.48
N CYS A 13 32.28 8.21 0.70
CA CYS A 13 32.29 7.57 2.01
C CYS A 13 33.73 7.36 2.47
N THR A 14 34.24 8.20 3.35
CA THR A 14 35.60 8.14 3.85
C THR A 14 35.66 7.59 5.27
N ALA A 15 36.86 7.21 5.75
CA ALA A 15 37.08 6.78 7.13
C ALA A 15 36.71 7.89 8.16
N ALA A 16 36.73 9.15 7.76
CA ALA A 16 36.26 10.26 8.61
C ALA A 16 34.73 10.27 8.76
N VAL A 17 34.01 9.80 7.74
CA VAL A 17 32.54 9.67 7.76
C VAL A 17 32.09 8.39 8.44
N ASN A 18 32.78 7.28 8.14
CA ASN A 18 32.51 5.98 8.73
C ASN A 18 33.80 5.34 9.23
N PRO A 19 34.17 5.52 10.50
CA PRO A 19 35.39 4.97 11.07
C PRO A 19 35.39 3.43 11.18
N HIS A 20 34.22 2.79 11.13
CA HIS A 20 34.13 1.32 11.17
C HIS A 20 34.51 0.66 9.84
N GLY A 21 34.67 1.43 8.77
CA GLY A 21 35.06 0.89 7.47
C GLY A 21 33.91 0.18 6.70
N THR A 22 32.71 0.21 7.25
CA THR A 22 31.48 -0.31 6.63
C THR A 22 30.87 0.70 5.66
N GLY A 23 29.66 0.42 5.11
CA GLY A 23 29.04 1.27 4.09
C GLY A 23 28.46 2.59 4.59
N CYS A 24 28.39 3.57 3.69
CA CYS A 24 27.60 4.79 3.84
C CYS A 24 26.40 4.75 2.90
N VAL A 25 25.21 5.13 3.39
CA VAL A 25 24.01 5.25 2.56
C VAL A 25 24.06 6.51 1.72
N SER A 26 23.35 6.50 0.61
CA SER A 26 23.10 7.69 -0.22
C SER A 26 22.31 8.73 0.57
N GLY A 27 22.57 10.01 0.33
CA GLY A 27 21.75 11.11 0.85
C GLY A 27 20.46 11.37 0.06
N ALA A 28 20.25 10.67 -1.04
CA ALA A 28 19.12 10.90 -1.94
C ALA A 28 17.76 10.55 -1.29
N TRP A 29 16.72 11.09 -1.87
CA TRP A 29 15.34 10.70 -1.56
C TRP A 29 15.14 9.20 -1.83
N GLY A 30 14.46 8.48 -0.92
CA GLY A 30 14.23 7.05 -1.06
C GLY A 30 15.47 6.16 -0.83
N ALA A 31 16.60 6.70 -0.36
CA ALA A 31 17.80 5.90 -0.07
C ALA A 31 17.63 4.94 1.11
N LEU A 32 16.67 5.20 1.98
CA LEU A 32 16.19 4.29 3.00
C LEU A 32 14.81 3.82 2.56
N GLY A 33 14.69 2.53 2.26
CA GLY A 33 13.45 1.90 1.83
C GLY A 33 12.54 1.57 3.00
N SER A 34 11.45 0.86 2.69
CA SER A 34 10.50 0.41 3.70
C SER A 34 11.16 -0.53 4.70
N PRO A 35 10.87 -0.37 6.02
CA PRO A 35 11.30 -1.34 7.01
C PRO A 35 10.58 -2.67 6.82
N GLY A 36 11.22 -3.76 7.25
CA GLY A 36 10.74 -5.12 7.10
C GLY A 36 10.67 -5.88 8.42
N PHE A 37 9.78 -6.86 8.47
CA PHE A 37 9.50 -7.64 9.68
C PHE A 37 10.59 -8.66 9.99
N TYR A 38 10.94 -8.77 11.28
CA TYR A 38 11.81 -9.78 11.83
C TYR A 38 11.20 -10.40 13.10
N TRP A 39 11.23 -11.73 13.26
CA TRP A 39 10.54 -12.41 14.36
C TRP A 39 11.17 -12.17 15.74
N ASN A 40 12.46 -11.85 15.80
CA ASN A 40 13.07 -11.42 17.05
C ASN A 40 12.91 -9.89 17.21
N PRO A 41 12.19 -9.39 18.24
CA PRO A 41 11.84 -7.97 18.39
C PRO A 41 13.05 -7.04 18.63
N ARG A 42 14.24 -7.59 18.82
CA ARG A 42 15.47 -6.81 18.90
C ARG A 42 15.97 -6.31 17.55
N TYR A 43 15.34 -6.74 16.46
CA TYR A 43 15.77 -6.44 15.10
C TYR A 43 14.62 -5.99 14.22
N VAL A 44 14.97 -5.23 13.20
CA VAL A 44 14.13 -4.88 12.06
C VAL A 44 14.95 -5.03 10.78
N LEU A 45 14.33 -5.40 9.69
CA LEU A 45 14.95 -5.40 8.38
C LEU A 45 14.80 -4.02 7.73
N LEU A 46 15.72 -3.67 6.83
CA LEU A 46 15.65 -2.41 6.11
C LEU A 46 16.35 -2.53 4.75
N GLY A 47 15.66 -2.17 3.68
CA GLY A 47 16.28 -1.91 2.40
C GLY A 47 17.03 -0.57 2.41
N VAL A 48 18.23 -0.51 1.85
CA VAL A 48 19.00 0.73 1.74
C VAL A 48 19.72 0.80 0.41
N THR A 49 20.04 2.03 -0.04
CA THR A 49 20.93 2.23 -1.18
C THR A 49 22.27 2.78 -0.68
N PHE A 50 23.31 1.96 -0.75
CA PHE A 50 24.66 2.37 -0.41
C PHE A 50 25.32 3.20 -1.51
N ALA A 51 26.09 4.21 -1.08
CA ALA A 51 26.95 5.02 -1.95
C ALA A 51 28.41 4.56 -1.93
N GLY A 52 28.75 3.54 -1.14
CA GLY A 52 30.11 3.01 -1.01
C GLY A 52 30.55 2.85 0.44
N ALA A 53 31.84 2.51 0.62
CA ALA A 53 32.51 2.41 1.90
C ALA A 53 33.90 3.05 1.82
N PRO A 54 34.55 3.35 2.96
CA PRO A 54 35.93 3.83 3.00
C PRO A 54 36.93 2.72 2.67
N ALA A 55 36.56 1.71 1.94
CA ALA A 55 37.38 0.58 1.57
C ALA A 55 38.57 1.01 0.71
N THR A 56 39.73 0.46 0.98
CA THR A 56 40.96 0.63 0.18
C THR A 56 40.97 -0.21 -1.10
N GLY A 57 39.89 -0.94 -1.41
CA GLY A 57 39.75 -1.82 -2.56
C GLY A 57 38.82 -1.27 -3.62
N PRO A 58 39.01 -1.65 -4.89
CA PRO A 58 38.23 -1.13 -6.04
C PRO A 58 36.78 -1.59 -6.07
N SER A 59 36.37 -2.58 -5.27
CA SER A 59 35.00 -3.08 -5.20
C SER A 59 34.54 -3.09 -3.76
N SER A 60 33.96 -1.97 -3.31
CA SER A 60 33.22 -2.01 -2.07
C SER A 60 32.02 -2.94 -2.22
N ILE A 61 31.86 -3.91 -1.29
CA ILE A 61 30.66 -4.73 -1.21
C ILE A 61 29.44 -3.90 -0.79
N TYR A 62 29.64 -2.67 -0.32
CA TYR A 62 28.59 -1.73 0.08
C TYR A 62 28.28 -0.79 -1.09
N SER A 63 27.50 -1.25 -2.04
CA SER A 63 27.10 -0.46 -3.21
C SER A 63 25.70 -0.83 -3.65
N GLY A 64 24.95 0.18 -4.16
CA GLY A 64 23.60 -0.01 -4.66
C GLY A 64 22.58 -0.47 -3.61
N PRO A 65 21.43 -0.99 -4.05
CA PRO A 65 20.39 -1.53 -3.17
C PRO A 65 20.87 -2.75 -2.38
N GLN A 66 20.66 -2.73 -1.08
CA GLN A 66 21.05 -3.79 -0.15
C GLN A 66 20.03 -3.94 0.97
N VAL A 67 20.03 -5.09 1.66
CA VAL A 67 19.21 -5.34 2.84
C VAL A 67 20.05 -5.40 4.08
N LEU A 68 19.60 -4.69 5.11
CA LEU A 68 20.21 -4.67 6.44
C LEU A 68 19.31 -5.37 7.45
N VAL A 69 19.93 -5.94 8.48
CA VAL A 69 19.30 -6.17 9.77
C VAL A 69 19.79 -5.11 10.75
N VAL A 70 18.87 -4.41 11.40
CA VAL A 70 19.17 -3.28 12.30
C VAL A 70 18.71 -3.63 13.71
N LYS A 71 19.58 -3.38 14.71
CA LYS A 71 19.23 -3.54 16.12
C LYS A 71 18.36 -2.38 16.60
N THR A 72 17.30 -2.72 17.31
CA THR A 72 16.33 -1.76 17.85
C THR A 72 16.52 -1.47 19.33
N ASP A 73 17.43 -2.20 20.00
CA ASP A 73 17.63 -2.17 21.46
C ASP A 73 18.81 -1.27 21.92
N GLY A 74 19.41 -0.51 21.00
CA GLY A 74 20.54 0.37 21.30
C GLY A 74 21.88 -0.34 21.40
N THR A 75 21.95 -1.66 21.17
CA THR A 75 23.22 -2.42 21.16
C THR A 75 23.82 -2.44 19.75
N THR A 76 25.07 -2.92 19.65
CA THR A 76 25.80 -3.03 18.38
C THR A 76 26.18 -4.48 18.05
N PHE A 77 26.51 -4.74 16.79
CA PHE A 77 27.18 -5.95 16.33
C PHE A 77 28.68 -5.87 16.72
N PRO A 78 29.45 -6.98 16.56
CA PRO A 78 30.87 -7.01 16.95
C PRO A 78 31.78 -5.98 16.26
N ASP A 79 31.38 -5.49 15.08
CA ASP A 79 32.06 -4.43 14.33
C ASP A 79 31.80 -3.01 14.86
N GLY A 80 30.93 -2.88 15.87
CA GLY A 80 30.56 -1.61 16.49
C GLY A 80 29.34 -0.95 15.87
N ASP A 81 28.82 -1.44 14.74
CA ASP A 81 27.61 -0.91 14.10
C ASP A 81 26.33 -1.49 14.72
N ALA A 82 25.27 -0.69 14.77
CA ALA A 82 23.94 -1.17 15.16
C ALA A 82 23.22 -1.91 14.01
N TRP A 83 23.88 -2.18 12.92
CA TRP A 83 23.33 -2.83 11.73
C TRP A 83 24.36 -3.80 11.12
N LYS A 84 23.87 -4.80 10.40
CA LYS A 84 24.65 -5.73 9.59
C LYS A 84 24.03 -5.81 8.21
N CYS A 85 24.83 -5.63 7.16
CA CYS A 85 24.39 -5.92 5.81
C CYS A 85 24.33 -7.43 5.58
N ILE A 86 23.22 -7.91 5.10
CA ILE A 86 23.00 -9.35 4.91
C ILE A 86 23.04 -9.79 3.46
N THR A 87 23.02 -8.84 2.51
CA THR A 87 23.16 -9.09 1.07
C THR A 87 24.50 -8.62 0.51
N CYS A 88 25.21 -7.72 1.24
CA CYS A 88 26.49 -7.19 0.80
C CYS A 88 27.54 -8.29 0.62
N GLY A 89 28.17 -8.34 -0.56
CA GLY A 89 29.25 -9.27 -0.85
C GLY A 89 28.83 -10.71 -1.07
N VAL A 90 27.54 -11.00 -1.15
CA VAL A 90 27.06 -12.33 -1.60
C VAL A 90 27.62 -12.56 -3.01
N PRO A 91 28.32 -13.69 -3.24
CA PRO A 91 28.86 -13.99 -4.56
C PRO A 91 27.74 -14.12 -5.60
N ALA A 92 27.91 -13.56 -6.78
CA ALA A 92 26.91 -13.65 -7.86
C ALA A 92 26.51 -15.10 -8.23
N ALA A 93 27.39 -16.07 -7.99
CA ALA A 93 27.07 -17.49 -8.15
C ALA A 93 26.07 -18.01 -7.09
N ASN A 94 25.90 -17.28 -6.00
CA ASN A 94 25.00 -17.62 -4.90
C ASN A 94 23.62 -16.90 -5.02
N GLU A 95 23.44 -16.02 -6.01
CA GLU A 95 22.21 -15.26 -6.25
C GLU A 95 21.77 -15.26 -7.75
N PRO A 96 21.78 -16.41 -8.42
CA PRO A 96 21.49 -16.49 -9.85
C PRO A 96 20.04 -16.06 -10.13
N GLY A 97 19.85 -15.11 -11.05
CA GLY A 97 18.51 -14.66 -11.47
C GLY A 97 17.77 -13.78 -10.46
N VAL A 98 18.45 -13.30 -9.41
CA VAL A 98 17.87 -12.37 -8.44
C VAL A 98 17.99 -10.94 -8.95
N ASP A 99 16.90 -10.18 -8.88
CA ASP A 99 16.90 -8.75 -9.16
C ASP A 99 17.27 -7.97 -7.89
N THR A 100 18.54 -7.62 -7.77
CA THR A 100 19.04 -6.86 -6.61
C THR A 100 18.49 -5.43 -6.55
N SER A 101 17.94 -4.88 -7.64
CA SER A 101 17.30 -3.57 -7.61
C SER A 101 16.02 -3.56 -6.75
N ALA A 102 15.39 -4.72 -6.58
CA ALA A 102 14.22 -4.92 -5.74
C ALA A 102 14.54 -5.05 -4.23
N PHE A 103 15.79 -4.94 -3.80
CA PHE A 103 16.14 -5.09 -2.36
C PHE A 103 15.63 -3.95 -1.48
N THR A 104 15.27 -2.83 -2.03
CA THR A 104 14.68 -1.71 -1.26
C THR A 104 13.15 -1.73 -1.24
N TYR A 105 12.51 -2.47 -2.15
CA TYR A 105 11.05 -2.61 -2.23
C TYR A 105 10.68 -3.84 -3.09
N PRO A 106 9.69 -4.66 -2.70
CA PRO A 106 8.87 -4.61 -1.46
C PRO A 106 9.69 -4.80 -0.19
N PRO A 107 9.12 -4.47 1.01
CA PRO A 107 9.86 -4.58 2.27
C PRO A 107 10.32 -6.02 2.50
N PRO A 108 11.55 -6.23 2.98
CA PRO A 108 12.04 -7.57 3.31
C PRO A 108 11.26 -8.17 4.48
N HIS A 109 11.13 -9.50 4.53
CA HIS A 109 10.33 -10.17 5.56
C HIS A 109 10.97 -11.47 6.01
N ALA A 110 11.14 -11.67 7.32
CA ALA A 110 11.68 -12.91 7.85
C ALA A 110 10.65 -14.04 7.85
N PHE A 111 11.07 -15.22 7.40
CA PHE A 111 10.31 -16.45 7.62
C PHE A 111 10.34 -16.83 9.12
N PRO A 112 9.35 -17.59 9.62
CA PRO A 112 9.39 -18.11 10.97
C PRO A 112 10.74 -18.78 11.30
N GLY A 113 11.36 -18.37 12.41
CA GLY A 113 12.66 -18.86 12.85
C GLY A 113 13.87 -18.07 12.36
N ASP A 114 13.68 -16.99 11.59
CA ASP A 114 14.72 -15.99 11.24
C ASP A 114 15.96 -16.53 10.49
N ARG A 115 15.82 -17.70 9.84
CA ARG A 115 16.91 -18.29 9.03
C ARG A 115 16.81 -17.90 7.57
N ARG A 116 15.61 -17.66 7.10
CA ARG A 116 15.32 -17.27 5.73
C ARG A 116 14.61 -15.93 5.72
N LEU A 117 14.88 -15.15 4.69
CA LEU A 117 14.23 -13.86 4.47
C LEU A 117 13.69 -13.79 3.04
N LEU A 118 12.51 -13.24 2.89
CA LEU A 118 12.05 -12.72 1.60
C LEU A 118 12.80 -11.41 1.35
N VAL A 119 13.55 -11.33 0.28
CA VAL A 119 14.33 -10.14 -0.12
C VAL A 119 14.17 -9.92 -1.62
N GLY A 120 13.67 -8.76 -2.01
CA GLY A 120 13.35 -8.54 -3.42
C GLY A 120 12.49 -9.67 -3.97
N ASN A 121 12.85 -10.22 -5.12
CA ASN A 121 12.18 -11.36 -5.76
C ASN A 121 12.79 -12.72 -5.39
N GLY A 122 13.46 -12.83 -4.25
CA GLY A 122 14.15 -14.05 -3.83
C GLY A 122 13.99 -14.38 -2.35
N VAL A 123 14.44 -15.57 -1.99
CA VAL A 123 14.54 -16.04 -0.61
C VAL A 123 16.01 -16.19 -0.24
N LEU A 124 16.47 -15.33 0.67
CA LEU A 124 17.80 -15.44 1.28
C LEU A 124 17.79 -16.55 2.33
N ASP A 125 18.81 -17.41 2.29
CA ASP A 125 19.01 -18.53 3.21
C ASP A 125 20.49 -18.59 3.62
N CYS A 126 20.72 -18.71 4.93
CA CYS A 126 22.06 -18.85 5.51
C CYS A 126 22.30 -20.25 6.11
N GLY A 127 21.63 -21.26 5.53
CA GLY A 127 21.75 -22.65 5.95
C GLY A 127 21.30 -22.88 7.40
N PRO A 128 22.15 -23.41 8.29
CA PRO A 128 21.73 -23.69 9.67
C PRO A 128 21.69 -22.45 10.57
N TYR A 129 22.18 -21.30 10.10
CA TYR A 129 22.35 -20.10 10.91
C TYR A 129 21.19 -19.11 10.72
N GLN A 130 20.89 -18.37 11.77
CA GLN A 130 20.08 -17.15 11.62
C GLN A 130 20.93 -16.08 10.91
N VAL A 131 20.30 -15.18 10.18
CA VAL A 131 21.01 -14.12 9.43
C VAL A 131 21.77 -13.15 10.34
N THR A 132 21.38 -13.08 11.63
CA THR A 132 22.06 -12.29 12.66
C THR A 132 23.28 -12.99 13.28
N ASP A 133 23.45 -14.28 13.05
CA ASP A 133 24.59 -15.07 13.56
C ASP A 133 25.88 -14.62 12.85
N PRO A 134 27.01 -14.46 13.58
CA PRO A 134 28.30 -14.13 12.96
C PRO A 134 28.80 -15.16 11.94
N ARG A 135 28.36 -16.40 12.04
CA ARG A 135 28.70 -17.48 11.09
C ARG A 135 27.91 -17.40 9.77
N CYS A 136 26.88 -16.57 9.71
CA CYS A 136 26.22 -16.25 8.45
C CYS A 136 27.09 -15.22 7.71
N THR A 137 28.01 -15.71 6.88
CA THR A 137 28.90 -14.89 6.06
C THR A 137 28.34 -14.71 4.65
N PRO A 138 28.82 -13.75 3.86
CA PRO A 138 28.38 -13.61 2.47
C PRO A 138 28.60 -14.87 1.64
N GLU A 139 29.70 -15.61 1.87
CA GLU A 139 30.05 -16.83 1.16
C GLU A 139 29.07 -17.97 1.48
N ASP A 140 28.54 -18.03 2.71
CA ASP A 140 27.57 -19.02 3.17
C ASP A 140 26.13 -18.65 2.80
N THR A 141 25.92 -17.39 2.43
CA THR A 141 24.59 -16.88 2.07
C THR A 141 24.25 -17.23 0.62
N ARG A 142 23.00 -17.68 0.42
CA ARG A 142 22.41 -17.90 -0.89
C ARG A 142 21.11 -17.16 -1.01
N ILE A 143 20.80 -16.65 -2.20
CA ILE A 143 19.53 -16.02 -2.50
C ILE A 143 18.92 -16.79 -3.67
N TYR A 144 17.84 -17.50 -3.40
CA TYR A 144 17.13 -18.30 -4.38
C TYR A 144 16.02 -17.50 -5.01
N PRO A 145 15.95 -17.38 -6.35
CA PRO A 145 14.88 -16.64 -7.00
C PRO A 145 13.53 -17.30 -6.76
N ILE A 146 12.47 -16.51 -6.76
CA ILE A 146 11.08 -16.97 -6.75
C ILE A 146 10.56 -16.91 -8.18
N ASP A 147 10.00 -18.01 -8.62
CA ASP A 147 9.56 -18.24 -9.98
C ASP A 147 8.07 -18.61 -10.03
N LEU A 148 7.39 -18.10 -11.03
CA LEU A 148 6.02 -18.47 -11.37
C LEU A 148 6.02 -19.07 -12.79
N ASP A 149 5.93 -20.40 -12.89
CA ASP A 149 5.90 -21.13 -14.15
C ASP A 149 7.02 -20.75 -15.15
N GLY A 150 8.26 -20.60 -14.68
CA GLY A 150 9.40 -20.25 -15.50
C GLY A 150 9.63 -18.75 -15.69
N GLN A 151 8.89 -17.89 -15.00
CA GLN A 151 9.09 -16.44 -14.98
C GLN A 151 9.42 -15.93 -13.58
N PRO A 152 10.48 -15.12 -13.42
CA PRO A 152 10.81 -14.56 -12.12
C PRO A 152 9.70 -13.64 -11.61
N LEU A 153 9.45 -13.68 -10.31
CA LEU A 153 8.53 -12.76 -9.65
C LEU A 153 9.03 -11.31 -9.86
N GLY A 154 8.12 -10.39 -10.14
CA GLY A 154 8.44 -9.02 -10.55
C GLY A 154 8.39 -8.80 -12.07
N ALA A 155 8.45 -9.87 -12.87
CA ALA A 155 8.26 -9.76 -14.31
C ALA A 155 6.81 -9.42 -14.69
N THR A 156 6.63 -8.95 -15.91
CA THR A 156 5.29 -8.82 -16.51
C THR A 156 4.80 -10.22 -16.90
N ILE A 157 3.73 -10.67 -16.24
CA ILE A 157 3.17 -12.00 -16.41
C ILE A 157 1.75 -11.87 -16.97
N GLY A 158 1.47 -12.53 -18.10
CA GLY A 158 0.13 -12.52 -18.71
C GLY A 158 -0.36 -11.13 -19.12
N GLY A 159 0.54 -10.15 -19.30
CA GLY A 159 0.21 -8.75 -19.55
C GLY A 159 0.07 -7.89 -18.28
N GLY A 160 0.20 -8.50 -17.08
CA GLY A 160 0.17 -7.81 -15.80
C GLY A 160 1.54 -7.72 -15.14
N GLN A 161 1.90 -6.54 -14.64
CA GLN A 161 3.11 -6.36 -13.84
C GLN A 161 2.86 -6.90 -12.43
N THR A 162 3.64 -7.92 -12.01
CA THR A 162 3.59 -8.42 -10.63
C THR A 162 4.28 -7.44 -9.69
N ARG A 163 3.68 -7.17 -8.54
CA ARG A 163 4.17 -6.20 -7.55
C ARG A 163 3.73 -6.56 -6.13
N GLU A 164 4.40 -5.99 -5.14
CA GLU A 164 3.96 -5.98 -3.73
C GLU A 164 3.73 -7.36 -3.13
N TRP A 165 4.69 -8.25 -3.32
CA TRP A 165 4.60 -9.56 -2.70
C TRP A 165 4.82 -9.51 -1.19
N ARG A 166 3.98 -10.25 -0.48
CA ARG A 166 3.95 -10.31 0.99
C ARG A 166 3.93 -11.76 1.45
N LEU A 167 4.87 -12.11 2.32
CA LEU A 167 4.92 -13.42 2.95
C LEU A 167 3.75 -13.58 3.93
N ASN A 168 2.99 -14.68 3.82
CA ASN A 168 2.00 -15.01 4.83
C ASN A 168 2.72 -15.41 6.14
N PRO A 169 2.18 -15.05 7.31
CA PRO A 169 2.75 -15.44 8.61
C PRO A 169 3.00 -16.93 8.78
N ASP A 170 2.33 -17.82 8.03
CA ASP A 170 2.58 -19.25 8.05
C ASP A 170 3.96 -19.65 7.47
N GLY A 171 4.64 -18.72 6.80
CA GLY A 171 5.96 -18.96 6.20
C GLY A 171 5.95 -19.90 4.99
N VAL A 172 4.78 -20.15 4.40
CA VAL A 172 4.58 -21.09 3.30
C VAL A 172 3.94 -20.42 2.10
N HIS A 173 3.03 -19.49 2.31
CA HIS A 173 2.29 -18.82 1.25
C HIS A 173 2.80 -17.38 1.01
N LEU A 174 2.74 -16.97 -0.24
CA LEU A 174 3.06 -15.63 -0.70
C LEU A 174 1.82 -15.03 -1.37
N GLY A 175 1.52 -13.76 -1.06
CA GLY A 175 0.54 -12.97 -1.81
C GLY A 175 1.23 -11.89 -2.63
N TRP A 176 0.61 -11.48 -3.73
CA TRP A 176 1.09 -10.39 -4.59
C TRP A 176 -0.05 -9.78 -5.40
N ASN A 177 0.21 -8.66 -6.02
CA ASN A 177 -0.68 -8.03 -6.98
C ASN A 177 -0.18 -8.20 -8.43
N ALA A 178 -1.10 -8.08 -9.38
CA ALA A 178 -0.79 -7.83 -10.78
C ALA A 178 -1.65 -6.69 -11.31
N LEU A 179 -1.00 -5.65 -11.84
CA LEU A 179 -1.62 -4.55 -12.55
C LEU A 179 -1.83 -4.95 -14.00
N VAL A 180 -3.07 -4.88 -14.47
CA VAL A 180 -3.46 -5.32 -15.82
C VAL A 180 -4.40 -4.34 -16.48
N GLN A 181 -4.40 -4.35 -17.82
CA GLN A 181 -5.39 -3.65 -18.61
C GLN A 181 -6.35 -4.67 -19.22
N THR A 182 -7.63 -4.65 -18.84
CA THR A 182 -8.66 -5.55 -19.32
C THR A 182 -9.93 -4.78 -19.66
N GLY A 183 -10.61 -5.14 -20.76
CA GLY A 183 -11.93 -4.62 -21.10
C GLY A 183 -12.05 -3.09 -21.17
N GLY A 184 -10.97 -2.38 -21.53
CA GLY A 184 -10.94 -0.91 -21.55
C GLY A 184 -10.82 -0.27 -20.15
N SER A 185 -10.50 -1.06 -19.11
CA SER A 185 -10.20 -0.62 -17.77
C SER A 185 -8.79 -0.99 -17.36
N TYR A 186 -8.26 -0.29 -16.37
CA TYR A 186 -7.02 -0.63 -15.68
C TYR A 186 -7.40 -1.23 -14.34
N ASP A 187 -6.99 -2.46 -14.10
CA ASP A 187 -7.38 -3.24 -12.94
C ASP A 187 -6.16 -3.76 -12.17
N GLU A 188 -6.35 -4.03 -10.91
CA GLU A 188 -5.39 -4.73 -10.08
C GLU A 188 -6.03 -5.98 -9.48
N PHE A 189 -5.37 -7.13 -9.64
CA PHE A 189 -5.81 -8.40 -9.10
C PHE A 189 -4.81 -8.91 -8.07
N ALA A 190 -5.33 -9.36 -6.94
CA ALA A 190 -4.56 -10.00 -5.89
C ALA A 190 -4.44 -11.50 -6.13
N PHE A 191 -3.30 -12.07 -5.75
CA PHE A 191 -3.00 -13.49 -5.87
C PHE A 191 -2.47 -14.06 -4.57
N MET A 192 -2.58 -15.36 -4.44
CA MET A 192 -1.91 -16.18 -3.43
C MET A 192 -1.34 -17.43 -4.08
N GLY A 193 -0.14 -17.84 -3.69
CA GLY A 193 0.48 -19.09 -4.11
C GLY A 193 1.34 -19.70 -3.00
N ARG A 194 1.58 -21.01 -3.10
CA ARG A 194 2.46 -21.73 -2.19
C ARG A 194 3.89 -21.68 -2.66
N LEU A 195 4.82 -21.27 -1.79
CA LEU A 195 6.27 -21.37 -2.01
C LEU A 195 6.74 -22.81 -1.85
N ARG A 196 7.33 -23.37 -2.89
CA ARG A 196 7.91 -24.71 -2.89
C ARG A 196 9.35 -24.65 -3.39
N PHE A 197 10.30 -25.09 -2.57
CA PHE A 197 11.69 -25.14 -3.00
C PHE A 197 11.93 -26.32 -3.95
N ASP A 198 12.45 -26.03 -5.13
CA ASP A 198 12.94 -27.03 -6.08
C ASP A 198 14.46 -27.22 -5.92
N VAL A 199 14.85 -28.36 -5.38
CA VAL A 199 16.26 -28.69 -5.13
C VAL A 199 17.06 -28.83 -6.43
N SER A 200 16.43 -29.27 -7.53
CA SER A 200 17.12 -29.48 -8.79
C SER A 200 17.40 -28.19 -9.55
N LEU A 201 16.49 -27.22 -9.43
CA LEU A 201 16.58 -25.91 -10.07
C LEU A 201 17.17 -24.83 -9.15
N GLN A 202 17.35 -25.14 -7.86
CA GLN A 202 17.84 -24.20 -6.84
C GLN A 202 17.04 -22.89 -6.83
N ARG A 203 15.71 -23.01 -6.80
CA ARG A 203 14.78 -21.87 -6.78
C ARG A 203 13.52 -22.19 -5.99
N TYR A 204 12.71 -21.19 -5.69
CA TYR A 204 11.36 -21.37 -5.18
C TYR A 204 10.35 -21.26 -6.31
N ASP A 205 9.51 -22.28 -6.49
CA ASP A 205 8.36 -22.22 -7.39
C ASP A 205 7.11 -21.79 -6.63
N LEU A 206 6.29 -20.90 -7.23
CA LEU A 206 4.95 -20.62 -6.78
C LEU A 206 3.99 -21.64 -7.37
N THR A 207 3.37 -22.41 -6.51
CA THR A 207 2.43 -23.49 -6.87
C THR A 207 1.05 -23.23 -6.28
N SER A 208 0.02 -23.93 -6.77
CA SER A 208 -1.37 -23.78 -6.31
C SER A 208 -1.84 -22.32 -6.36
N VAL A 209 -1.48 -21.61 -7.42
CA VAL A 209 -1.77 -20.18 -7.54
C VAL A 209 -3.27 -19.96 -7.70
N THR A 210 -3.80 -19.06 -6.87
CA THR A 210 -5.20 -18.65 -6.89
C THR A 210 -5.26 -17.13 -7.01
N MET A 211 -6.01 -16.63 -7.97
CA MET A 211 -6.43 -15.24 -8.03
C MET A 211 -7.50 -15.01 -6.96
N LEU A 212 -7.29 -14.06 -6.07
CA LEU A 212 -8.23 -13.70 -5.01
C LEU A 212 -9.37 -12.84 -5.56
N PHE A 213 -10.02 -13.36 -6.57
CA PHE A 213 -11.12 -12.74 -7.30
C PHE A 213 -12.11 -13.80 -7.79
N ASN A 214 -13.40 -13.43 -7.79
CA ASN A 214 -14.46 -14.26 -8.35
C ASN A 214 -15.50 -13.39 -9.05
N GLY A 215 -15.72 -13.64 -10.33
CA GLY A 215 -16.66 -12.88 -11.16
C GLY A 215 -18.15 -13.15 -10.89
N SER A 216 -18.49 -14.10 -9.99
CA SER A 216 -19.91 -14.36 -9.71
C SER A 216 -20.55 -13.21 -8.91
N PRO A 217 -21.85 -12.93 -9.11
CA PRO A 217 -22.53 -11.79 -8.48
C PRO A 217 -22.38 -11.71 -6.96
N ARG A 218 -22.32 -12.85 -6.28
CA ARG A 218 -22.18 -12.90 -4.81
C ARG A 218 -20.85 -12.35 -4.28
N TYR A 219 -19.88 -12.07 -5.15
CA TYR A 219 -18.58 -11.49 -4.83
C TYR A 219 -18.35 -10.14 -5.51
N GLN A 220 -19.41 -9.50 -5.99
CA GLN A 220 -19.35 -8.16 -6.55
C GLN A 220 -19.83 -7.13 -5.53
N PRO A 221 -19.29 -5.90 -5.53
CA PRO A 221 -19.61 -4.87 -4.53
C PRO A 221 -21.09 -4.48 -4.54
N TYR A 222 -21.77 -4.58 -5.69
CA TYR A 222 -23.20 -4.33 -5.80
C TYR A 222 -23.90 -5.49 -6.47
N VAL A 223 -25.04 -5.88 -5.90
CA VAL A 223 -25.91 -6.95 -6.43
C VAL A 223 -27.29 -6.38 -6.69
N ALA A 224 -27.77 -6.53 -7.93
CA ALA A 224 -29.13 -6.17 -8.28
C ALA A 224 -30.09 -7.32 -7.96
N GLY A 225 -31.11 -7.05 -7.15
CA GLY A 225 -32.22 -7.93 -6.85
C GLY A 225 -33.43 -7.70 -7.76
N PRO A 226 -34.56 -8.40 -7.50
CA PRO A 226 -35.81 -8.20 -8.22
C PRO A 226 -36.26 -6.73 -8.21
N GLY A 227 -36.74 -6.23 -9.34
CA GLY A 227 -37.22 -4.86 -9.46
C GLY A 227 -36.10 -3.80 -9.47
N GLY A 228 -34.85 -4.19 -9.68
CA GLY A 228 -33.72 -3.24 -9.73
C GLY A 228 -33.26 -2.74 -8.36
N GLN A 229 -33.64 -3.40 -7.28
CA GLN A 229 -33.11 -3.06 -5.97
C GLN A 229 -31.64 -3.44 -5.87
N LEU A 230 -30.78 -2.47 -5.58
CA LEU A 230 -29.37 -2.70 -5.27
C LEU A 230 -29.17 -3.05 -3.80
N ARG A 231 -28.17 -3.85 -3.56
CA ARG A 231 -27.64 -4.11 -2.24
C ARG A 231 -26.12 -4.03 -2.30
N PHE A 232 -25.53 -3.28 -1.38
CA PHE A 232 -24.10 -3.32 -1.15
C PHE A 232 -23.70 -4.71 -0.59
N ASN A 233 -22.64 -5.28 -1.13
CA ASN A 233 -22.21 -6.64 -0.81
C ASN A 233 -20.69 -6.67 -0.58
N PRO A 234 -20.24 -6.51 0.67
CA PRO A 234 -18.82 -6.48 0.99
C PRO A 234 -18.22 -7.89 0.97
N ALA A 235 -18.21 -8.56 -0.17
CA ALA A 235 -17.62 -9.88 -0.35
C ALA A 235 -16.59 -9.86 -1.47
N GLY A 236 -15.41 -10.44 -1.22
CA GLY A 236 -14.30 -10.46 -2.19
C GLY A 236 -13.67 -9.07 -2.43
N MET A 237 -13.87 -8.13 -1.53
CA MET A 237 -13.37 -6.76 -1.63
C MET A 237 -11.92 -6.70 -1.14
N ILE A 238 -10.99 -6.98 -2.02
CA ILE A 238 -9.56 -6.86 -1.72
C ILE A 238 -8.99 -5.58 -2.33
N GLY A 239 -9.42 -5.20 -3.53
CA GLY A 239 -8.85 -4.09 -4.28
C GLY A 239 -7.36 -4.33 -4.51
N GLU A 240 -6.51 -3.43 -4.03
CA GLU A 240 -5.07 -3.64 -3.96
C GLU A 240 -4.73 -4.43 -2.69
N PHE A 241 -4.07 -5.57 -2.86
CA PHE A 241 -3.62 -6.40 -1.74
C PHE A 241 -2.42 -5.76 -1.04
N ARG A 242 -2.49 -5.70 0.31
CA ARG A 242 -1.47 -5.05 1.13
C ARG A 242 -0.81 -5.96 2.17
N GLY A 243 -1.33 -7.16 2.38
CA GLY A 243 -0.76 -8.10 3.33
C GLY A 243 -1.75 -9.09 3.90
N TRP A 244 -1.48 -9.51 5.12
CA TRP A 244 -2.23 -10.56 5.80
C TRP A 244 -2.60 -10.14 7.22
N THR A 245 -3.71 -10.64 7.71
CA THR A 245 -3.97 -10.62 9.15
C THR A 245 -2.90 -11.42 9.89
N SER A 246 -2.69 -11.11 11.15
CA SER A 246 -1.62 -11.72 11.97
C SER A 246 -1.71 -13.25 12.08
N ASP A 247 -2.91 -13.81 11.96
CA ASP A 247 -3.15 -15.26 11.92
C ASP A 247 -3.02 -15.87 10.51
N GLY A 248 -2.79 -15.04 9.48
CA GLY A 248 -2.66 -15.44 8.08
C GLY A 248 -3.97 -15.82 7.38
N ARG A 249 -5.13 -15.73 8.04
CA ARG A 249 -6.42 -16.26 7.52
C ARG A 249 -7.21 -15.32 6.65
N ALA A 250 -6.84 -14.05 6.61
CA ALA A 250 -7.48 -13.07 5.75
C ALA A 250 -6.45 -12.24 4.99
N ALA A 251 -6.78 -11.91 3.75
CA ALA A 251 -6.06 -10.93 2.96
C ALA A 251 -6.44 -9.53 3.45
N LEU A 252 -5.44 -8.68 3.64
CA LEU A 252 -5.58 -7.25 3.84
C LEU A 252 -5.50 -6.55 2.49
N GLY A 253 -6.36 -5.60 2.26
CA GLY A 253 -6.36 -4.80 1.04
C GLY A 253 -7.04 -3.46 1.25
N ILE A 254 -6.99 -2.63 0.23
CA ILE A 254 -7.64 -1.32 0.22
C ILE A 254 -8.74 -1.28 -0.83
N GLN A 255 -9.87 -0.68 -0.46
CA GLN A 255 -11.06 -0.58 -1.30
C GLN A 255 -11.96 0.53 -0.76
N SER A 256 -12.81 1.11 -1.61
CA SER A 256 -13.79 2.09 -1.14
C SER A 256 -14.75 1.49 -0.12
N TYR A 257 -14.93 2.22 0.97
CA TYR A 257 -16.00 2.02 1.95
C TYR A 257 -17.13 3.01 1.73
N GLU A 258 -16.78 4.26 1.47
CA GLU A 258 -17.64 5.36 1.06
C GLU A 258 -17.16 5.95 -0.25
N SER A 259 -17.96 6.77 -0.90
CA SER A 259 -17.65 7.36 -2.20
C SER A 259 -16.37 8.21 -2.13
N ASP A 260 -15.45 7.95 -3.06
CA ASP A 260 -14.15 8.61 -3.14
C ASP A 260 -13.24 8.44 -1.91
N SER A 261 -13.61 7.61 -0.93
CA SER A 261 -12.83 7.26 0.27
C SER A 261 -12.28 5.84 0.16
N ILE A 262 -11.00 5.67 0.48
CA ILE A 262 -10.31 4.38 0.37
C ILE A 262 -9.88 3.91 1.74
N ASP A 263 -10.39 2.75 2.13
CA ASP A 263 -10.25 2.17 3.45
C ASP A 263 -9.54 0.82 3.44
N ALA A 264 -9.08 0.43 4.63
CA ALA A 264 -8.53 -0.89 4.89
C ALA A 264 -9.62 -1.94 5.03
N TRP A 265 -9.43 -3.08 4.40
CA TRP A 265 -10.36 -4.22 4.43
C TRP A 265 -9.63 -5.52 4.77
N ALA A 266 -10.34 -6.42 5.46
CA ALA A 266 -9.92 -7.81 5.66
C ALA A 266 -10.90 -8.76 4.99
N THR A 267 -10.40 -9.59 4.06
CA THR A 267 -11.19 -10.57 3.31
C THR A 267 -10.77 -11.98 3.68
N SER A 268 -11.70 -12.75 4.25
CA SER A 268 -11.47 -14.13 4.69
C SER A 268 -11.08 -15.05 3.53
N LEU A 269 -9.95 -15.74 3.64
CA LEU A 269 -9.53 -16.75 2.66
C LEU A 269 -10.49 -17.95 2.58
N ALA A 270 -11.15 -18.28 3.68
CA ALA A 270 -12.06 -19.41 3.72
C ALA A 270 -13.43 -19.13 3.07
N THR A 271 -13.93 -17.89 3.18
CA THR A 271 -15.32 -17.58 2.82
C THR A 271 -15.50 -16.47 1.79
N GLY A 272 -14.49 -15.64 1.57
CA GLY A 272 -14.57 -14.43 0.75
C GLY A 272 -15.37 -13.30 1.41
N ARG A 273 -15.82 -13.44 2.67
CA ARG A 273 -16.45 -12.32 3.39
C ARG A 273 -15.40 -11.27 3.68
N SER A 274 -15.73 -10.04 3.31
CA SER A 274 -14.93 -8.87 3.61
C SER A 274 -15.56 -8.07 4.74
N ARG A 275 -14.72 -7.42 5.54
CA ARG A 275 -15.13 -6.44 6.54
C ARG A 275 -14.20 -5.24 6.46
N PRO A 276 -14.71 -4.02 6.61
CA PRO A 276 -13.86 -2.85 6.75
C PRO A 276 -13.09 -2.94 8.08
N LEU A 277 -11.89 -2.38 8.07
CA LEU A 277 -11.05 -2.20 9.27
C LEU A 277 -10.98 -0.73 9.65
N THR A 278 -11.16 0.15 8.68
CA THR A 278 -11.34 1.59 8.85
C THR A 278 -12.64 2.00 8.18
N GLY A 279 -13.11 3.20 8.41
CA GLY A 279 -14.34 3.73 7.84
C GLY A 279 -14.40 5.22 8.18
N HIS A 280 -13.35 5.94 7.82
CA HIS A 280 -13.22 7.38 7.99
C HIS A 280 -12.93 8.01 6.62
N ALA A 281 -13.15 9.32 6.54
CA ALA A 281 -12.85 10.09 5.34
C ALA A 281 -11.38 9.99 4.93
N GLU A 282 -11.11 10.24 3.66
CA GLU A 282 -9.79 10.34 3.01
C GLU A 282 -9.21 8.98 2.55
N TYR A 283 -8.03 8.59 2.99
CA TYR A 283 -7.28 7.50 2.35
C TYR A 283 -6.39 6.75 3.34
N THR A 284 -6.51 5.44 3.34
CA THR A 284 -5.69 4.53 4.13
C THR A 284 -4.86 3.64 3.21
N ASP A 285 -3.54 3.66 3.31
CA ASP A 285 -2.60 2.81 2.57
C ASP A 285 -1.15 3.26 2.81
N PRO A 286 -0.21 2.35 3.04
CA PRO A 286 -0.27 0.91 3.28
C PRO A 286 -0.56 0.54 4.74
N MET A 287 -0.63 -0.75 5.04
CA MET A 287 -0.97 -1.24 6.36
C MET A 287 -0.18 -2.48 6.77
N PHE A 288 0.02 -2.66 8.09
CA PHE A 288 0.64 -3.85 8.67
C PHE A 288 -0.03 -4.25 9.98
N ALA A 289 -0.54 -5.49 10.07
CA ALA A 289 -1.16 -6.00 11.29
C ALA A 289 -0.12 -6.24 12.39
N SER A 290 -0.42 -5.81 13.64
CA SER A 290 0.46 -6.11 14.77
C SER A 290 0.56 -7.63 15.00
N PRO A 291 1.72 -8.17 15.39
CA PRO A 291 1.90 -9.61 15.59
C PRO A 291 0.91 -10.23 16.58
N ASN A 292 0.40 -9.47 17.54
CA ASN A 292 -0.62 -9.92 18.51
C ASN A 292 -2.07 -9.77 18.00
N GLY A 293 -2.27 -9.24 16.78
CA GLY A 293 -3.57 -9.11 16.12
C GLY A 293 -4.50 -8.04 16.69
N ARG A 294 -4.04 -7.18 17.61
CA ARG A 294 -4.89 -6.17 18.27
C ARG A 294 -4.91 -4.83 17.58
N TRP A 295 -3.89 -4.55 16.76
CA TRP A 295 -3.67 -3.27 16.13
C TRP A 295 -3.32 -3.44 14.65
N MET A 296 -3.66 -2.44 13.87
CA MET A 296 -3.07 -2.17 12.56
C MET A 296 -2.14 -0.97 12.69
N LEU A 297 -1.07 -0.95 11.92
CA LEU A 297 -0.28 0.24 11.68
C LEU A 297 -0.54 0.63 10.23
N ASN A 298 -1.23 1.74 10.05
CA ASN A 298 -1.60 2.25 8.74
C ASN A 298 -0.81 3.54 8.46
N GLU A 299 -0.53 3.78 7.20
CA GLU A 299 -0.14 5.12 6.75
C GLU A 299 -1.36 5.75 6.09
N GLU A 300 -1.81 6.87 6.64
CA GLU A 300 -3.08 7.49 6.30
C GLU A 300 -2.86 8.95 5.91
N VAL A 301 -3.77 9.49 5.11
CA VAL A 301 -3.74 10.89 4.67
C VAL A 301 -4.59 11.78 5.57
N ILE A 302 -5.32 11.20 6.51
CA ILE A 302 -6.24 11.87 7.43
C ILE A 302 -5.60 13.09 8.09
N GLY A 303 -6.34 14.19 8.09
CA GLY A 303 -5.92 15.44 8.72
C GLY A 303 -4.82 16.18 7.98
N SER A 304 -4.43 15.72 6.80
CA SER A 304 -3.50 16.43 5.92
C SER A 304 -4.15 17.60 5.18
N GLY A 305 -5.48 17.59 5.07
CA GLY A 305 -6.27 18.52 4.26
C GLY A 305 -6.18 18.24 2.75
N ARG A 306 -5.59 17.12 2.35
CA ARG A 306 -5.31 16.83 0.95
C ARG A 306 -6.50 16.29 0.18
N LEU A 307 -7.33 15.48 0.83
CA LEU A 307 -8.46 14.75 0.20
C LEU A 307 -9.84 15.17 0.70
N ASP A 308 -9.95 15.94 1.78
CA ASP A 308 -11.25 16.32 2.36
C ASP A 308 -12.21 16.97 1.37
N PHE A 309 -11.70 17.65 0.33
CA PHE A 309 -12.55 18.31 -0.67
C PHE A 309 -13.34 17.32 -1.53
N ILE A 310 -12.87 16.08 -1.66
CA ILE A 310 -13.50 15.02 -2.47
C ILE A 310 -14.08 13.90 -1.61
N SER A 311 -13.41 13.48 -0.55
CA SER A 311 -13.81 12.36 0.31
C SER A 311 -14.22 12.76 1.73
N GLY A 312 -14.24 14.05 2.07
CA GLY A 312 -14.52 14.51 3.43
C GLY A 312 -15.99 14.42 3.87
N MET A 313 -16.94 14.14 2.97
CA MET A 313 -18.35 13.92 3.34
C MET A 313 -18.62 12.44 3.52
N GLU A 314 -18.72 12.01 4.77
CA GLU A 314 -19.01 10.62 5.13
C GLU A 314 -20.48 10.23 4.85
N GLY A 315 -20.76 8.93 4.75
CA GLY A 315 -22.10 8.36 4.58
C GLY A 315 -22.58 8.25 3.14
N ILE A 316 -21.78 8.65 2.14
CA ILE A 316 -22.11 8.50 0.72
C ILE A 316 -21.71 7.09 0.28
N PRO A 317 -22.65 6.22 -0.16
CA PRO A 317 -22.28 4.86 -0.58
C PRO A 317 -21.41 4.88 -1.84
N PRO A 318 -20.40 3.97 -1.96
CA PRO A 318 -19.40 4.00 -3.04
C PRO A 318 -19.96 3.47 -4.39
N VAL A 319 -21.12 3.95 -4.80
CA VAL A 319 -21.78 3.53 -6.06
C VAL A 319 -21.02 4.03 -7.27
N THR A 320 -20.54 5.28 -7.22
CA THR A 320 -19.77 5.92 -8.29
C THR A 320 -18.40 5.28 -8.48
N ASP A 321 -17.86 4.61 -7.46
CA ASP A 321 -16.59 3.92 -7.48
C ASP A 321 -16.59 2.59 -8.27
N GLN A 322 -17.70 2.25 -8.90
CA GLN A 322 -17.71 1.26 -9.99
C GLN A 322 -17.06 1.81 -11.28
N LEU A 323 -16.88 3.13 -11.39
CA LEU A 323 -15.90 3.76 -12.27
C LEU A 323 -14.52 3.75 -11.59
N PRO A 324 -13.39 3.98 -12.29
CA PRO A 324 -12.05 3.93 -11.70
C PRO A 324 -11.69 5.18 -10.86
N THR A 325 -12.66 5.75 -10.14
CA THR A 325 -12.51 6.94 -9.28
C THR A 325 -11.41 6.74 -8.25
N THR A 326 -11.35 5.55 -7.62
CA THR A 326 -10.34 5.20 -6.61
C THR A 326 -8.91 5.37 -7.09
N GLY A 327 -8.62 5.06 -8.37
CA GLY A 327 -7.31 5.30 -8.96
C GLY A 327 -6.96 6.79 -9.04
N TYR A 328 -7.93 7.63 -9.37
CA TYR A 328 -7.75 9.09 -9.43
C TYR A 328 -7.59 9.69 -8.04
N VAL A 329 -8.43 9.30 -7.08
CA VAL A 329 -8.32 9.74 -5.67
C VAL A 329 -6.96 9.32 -5.09
N SER A 330 -6.55 8.09 -5.35
CA SER A 330 -5.23 7.59 -4.97
C SER A 330 -4.09 8.48 -5.52
N GLY A 331 -4.22 9.01 -6.74
CA GLY A 331 -3.26 9.97 -7.30
C GLY A 331 -3.21 11.31 -6.56
N ILE A 332 -4.35 11.81 -6.08
CA ILE A 332 -4.43 13.11 -5.37
C ILE A 332 -3.63 13.11 -4.07
N ARG A 333 -3.52 11.95 -3.38
CA ARG A 333 -2.80 11.82 -2.11
C ARG A 333 -1.33 12.22 -2.17
N ASN A 334 -0.77 12.28 -3.35
CA ASN A 334 0.62 12.63 -3.56
C ASN A 334 0.75 13.97 -4.29
N ASN A 335 1.87 14.63 -4.05
CA ASN A 335 2.39 15.69 -4.87
C ASN A 335 3.83 15.30 -5.24
N SER A 336 4.03 14.60 -6.37
CA SER A 336 5.34 14.18 -6.83
C SER A 336 6.20 13.56 -5.70
N GLN A 337 7.07 14.35 -5.08
CA GLN A 337 7.97 13.95 -4.00
C GLN A 337 7.37 14.09 -2.59
N ARG A 338 6.08 14.43 -2.47
CA ARG A 338 5.38 14.53 -1.20
C ARG A 338 4.19 13.57 -1.18
N ARG A 339 4.16 12.67 -0.20
CA ARG A 339 3.13 11.63 -0.12
C ARG A 339 1.95 11.94 0.79
N PHE A 340 2.07 12.87 1.70
CA PHE A 340 1.08 13.22 2.73
C PHE A 340 0.71 12.11 3.70
N PHE A 341 1.41 10.99 3.69
CA PHE A 341 1.18 9.90 4.60
C PHE A 341 1.66 10.19 6.02
N LEU A 342 0.84 9.79 6.99
CA LEU A 342 1.10 9.86 8.42
C LEU A 342 0.85 8.47 9.03
N PRO A 343 1.70 7.99 9.96
CA PRO A 343 1.51 6.71 10.60
C PRO A 343 0.42 6.78 11.67
N TYR A 344 -0.57 5.88 11.59
CA TYR A 344 -1.66 5.75 12.56
C TYR A 344 -1.71 4.35 13.14
N LEU A 345 -1.97 4.24 14.45
CA LEU A 345 -2.43 3.02 15.09
C LEU A 345 -3.94 2.93 14.96
N VAL A 346 -4.42 1.81 14.45
CA VAL A 346 -5.85 1.53 14.32
C VAL A 346 -6.18 0.27 15.12
N SER A 347 -7.14 0.38 16.02
CA SER A 347 -7.63 -0.75 16.81
C SER A 347 -8.41 -1.72 15.93
N THR A 348 -8.08 -3.01 15.97
CA THR A 348 -8.81 -4.03 15.21
C THR A 348 -10.18 -4.39 15.79
N ALA A 349 -10.47 -3.90 17.01
CA ALA A 349 -11.70 -4.18 17.72
C ALA A 349 -12.84 -3.21 17.39
N ASP A 350 -12.52 -1.92 17.27
CA ASP A 350 -13.48 -0.83 17.14
C ASP A 350 -13.13 0.19 16.03
N GLY A 351 -11.94 0.09 15.44
CA GLY A 351 -11.48 1.00 14.38
C GLY A 351 -10.94 2.35 14.89
N ASP A 352 -10.91 2.56 16.22
CA ASP A 352 -10.34 3.79 16.78
C ASP A 352 -8.89 3.97 16.33
N SER A 353 -8.54 5.18 15.89
CA SER A 353 -7.23 5.51 15.35
C SER A 353 -6.53 6.62 16.12
N GLU A 354 -5.20 6.52 16.23
CA GLU A 354 -4.34 7.51 16.88
C GLU A 354 -3.08 7.74 16.05
N GLN A 355 -2.77 8.99 15.73
CA GLN A 355 -1.57 9.36 14.99
C GLN A 355 -0.31 9.13 15.85
N VAL A 356 0.64 8.33 15.33
CA VAL A 356 1.87 7.95 16.04
C VAL A 356 2.85 9.12 16.17
N ASN A 357 2.97 9.95 15.13
CA ASN A 357 3.91 11.07 15.06
C ASN A 357 3.23 12.44 15.18
N ALA A 358 2.15 12.54 15.97
CA ALA A 358 1.42 13.78 16.17
C ALA A 358 2.38 14.93 16.57
N GLY A 359 2.30 16.07 15.87
CA GLY A 359 3.21 17.22 16.06
C GLY A 359 4.57 17.07 15.39
N GLY A 360 4.79 16.08 14.53
CA GLY A 360 5.97 15.94 13.67
C GLY A 360 6.10 17.07 12.65
N ASP A 361 7.26 17.17 12.01
CA ASP A 361 7.52 18.14 10.94
C ASP A 361 6.71 17.76 9.69
N PRO A 362 5.79 18.61 9.20
CA PRO A 362 4.95 18.32 8.05
C PRO A 362 5.73 18.20 6.72
N ASN A 363 7.00 18.56 6.70
CA ASN A 363 7.87 18.36 5.55
C ASN A 363 8.44 16.93 5.45
N TRP A 364 8.28 16.13 6.49
CA TRP A 364 8.61 14.71 6.50
C TRP A 364 7.33 13.89 6.46
N ASN A 365 7.21 13.06 5.44
CA ASN A 365 6.04 12.22 5.24
C ASN A 365 6.45 10.75 5.20
N ALA A 366 5.60 9.89 5.73
CA ALA A 366 5.82 8.45 5.65
C ALA A 366 5.90 7.99 4.18
N ALA A 367 6.72 6.99 3.93
CA ALA A 367 7.16 6.65 2.58
C ALA A 367 6.83 5.21 2.16
N ALA A 368 5.76 4.67 2.69
CA ALA A 368 5.22 3.34 2.48
C ALA A 368 5.82 2.22 3.34
N ASP A 369 4.99 1.22 3.56
CA ASP A 369 5.12 -0.03 4.28
C ASP A 369 5.75 0.10 5.67
N PRO A 370 4.95 0.51 6.67
CA PRO A 370 5.37 0.49 8.06
C PRO A 370 5.39 -0.93 8.61
N VAL A 371 6.03 -1.15 9.76
CA VAL A 371 6.12 -2.48 10.38
C VAL A 371 6.08 -2.43 11.91
N TRP A 372 5.54 -3.47 12.53
CA TRP A 372 5.62 -3.71 13.96
C TRP A 372 6.89 -4.48 14.33
N LEU A 373 7.43 -4.24 15.55
CA LEU A 373 8.31 -5.22 16.18
C LEU A 373 7.52 -6.46 16.61
N ALA A 374 8.17 -7.62 16.62
CA ALA A 374 7.50 -8.91 16.81
C ALA A 374 6.81 -9.09 18.18
N ASP A 375 7.16 -8.31 19.18
CA ASP A 375 6.52 -8.28 20.50
C ASP A 375 5.37 -7.26 20.63
N SER A 376 5.03 -6.60 19.54
CA SER A 376 3.96 -5.59 19.46
C SER A 376 4.14 -4.39 20.41
N THR A 377 5.38 -4.03 20.76
CA THR A 377 5.68 -2.89 21.66
C THR A 377 6.11 -1.63 20.94
N ALA A 378 6.42 -1.74 19.65
CA ALA A 378 6.92 -0.62 18.87
C ALA A 378 6.62 -0.79 17.37
N VAL A 379 6.64 0.34 16.68
CA VAL A 379 6.46 0.42 15.23
C VAL A 379 7.65 1.13 14.59
N VAL A 380 7.93 0.78 13.33
CA VAL A 380 8.98 1.36 12.53
C VAL A 380 8.41 1.76 11.17
N TRP A 381 8.75 2.95 10.70
CA TRP A 381 8.41 3.43 9.37
C TRP A 381 9.54 4.26 8.77
N ALA A 382 9.55 4.41 7.47
CA ALA A 382 10.45 5.33 6.77
C ALA A 382 9.74 6.65 6.49
N GLU A 383 10.48 7.75 6.50
CA GLU A 383 10.01 9.07 6.10
C GLU A 383 10.94 9.67 5.05
N ASN A 384 10.37 10.39 4.10
CA ASN A 384 11.10 11.18 3.12
C ASN A 384 10.79 12.67 3.28
N LEU A 385 11.82 13.50 3.14
CA LEU A 385 11.71 14.94 3.13
C LEU A 385 11.13 15.39 1.78
N VAL A 386 10.26 16.38 1.82
CA VAL A 386 9.76 17.05 0.61
C VAL A 386 10.91 17.68 -0.17
N THR A 387 10.99 17.41 -1.45
CA THR A 387 12.00 17.95 -2.38
C THR A 387 11.34 18.47 -3.65
N ALA A 388 12.07 19.17 -4.49
CA ALA A 388 11.58 19.59 -5.79
C ALA A 388 11.11 18.37 -6.63
N PRO A 389 10.02 18.48 -7.43
CA PRO A 389 9.25 19.71 -7.71
C PRO A 389 8.09 19.98 -6.73
N ALA A 390 7.93 19.21 -5.67
CA ALA A 390 6.89 19.44 -4.65
C ALA A 390 7.15 20.69 -3.78
N CYS A 391 8.27 21.33 -3.95
CA CYS A 391 8.67 22.61 -3.37
C CYS A 391 9.77 23.23 -4.24
N GLY A 392 10.01 24.52 -4.11
CA GLY A 392 11.03 25.22 -4.90
C GLY A 392 10.70 25.31 -6.39
N ASP A 393 11.63 25.78 -7.21
CA ASP A 393 11.46 25.99 -8.65
C ASP A 393 10.18 26.79 -8.98
N ALA A 394 9.25 26.20 -9.70
CA ALA A 394 7.95 26.82 -10.02
C ALA A 394 6.93 26.71 -8.87
N ASN A 395 7.18 25.89 -7.87
CA ASN A 395 6.32 25.75 -6.70
C ASN A 395 6.58 26.91 -5.71
N PRO A 396 5.54 27.63 -5.25
CA PRO A 396 5.72 28.78 -4.35
C PRO A 396 6.25 28.39 -2.96
N LEU A 397 6.19 27.12 -2.57
CA LEU A 397 6.70 26.66 -1.29
C LEU A 397 8.21 26.47 -1.35
N PRO A 398 9.00 27.07 -0.44
CA PRO A 398 10.44 26.81 -0.39
C PRO A 398 10.72 25.38 0.05
N CYS A 399 11.75 24.76 -0.55
CA CYS A 399 12.18 23.44 -0.08
C CYS A 399 12.83 23.53 1.30
N PRO A 400 12.47 22.64 2.23
CA PRO A 400 13.11 22.57 3.53
C PRO A 400 14.55 22.06 3.40
N VAL A 401 15.40 22.45 4.35
CA VAL A 401 16.76 21.93 4.48
C VAL A 401 16.74 20.78 5.49
N SER A 402 17.30 19.64 5.11
CA SER A 402 17.38 18.49 6.01
C SER A 402 18.27 18.78 7.23
N GLY A 403 17.75 18.55 8.43
CA GLY A 403 18.52 18.53 9.68
C GLY A 403 19.15 17.16 10.01
N GLU A 404 18.92 16.15 9.16
CA GLU A 404 19.43 14.81 9.38
C GLU A 404 20.96 14.73 9.15
N PRO A 405 21.65 13.78 9.80
CA PRO A 405 23.10 13.61 9.61
C PRO A 405 23.48 13.48 8.13
N GLY A 406 24.43 14.30 7.68
CA GLY A 406 24.88 14.34 6.29
C GLY A 406 23.85 14.94 5.32
N GLY A 407 22.81 15.61 5.81
CA GLY A 407 21.78 16.27 4.98
C GLY A 407 20.90 15.31 4.20
N ARG A 408 20.76 14.06 4.62
CA ARG A 408 19.96 13.04 3.92
C ARG A 408 18.48 13.42 3.89
N HIS A 409 17.81 13.00 2.82
CA HIS A 409 16.40 13.26 2.58
C HIS A 409 15.49 12.08 2.95
N SER A 410 16.04 11.05 3.57
CA SER A 410 15.29 9.89 4.07
C SER A 410 15.70 9.59 5.51
N ARG A 411 14.75 9.16 6.34
CA ARG A 411 15.02 8.70 7.70
C ARG A 411 14.11 7.54 8.08
N VAL A 412 14.53 6.78 9.10
CA VAL A 412 13.74 5.68 9.66
C VAL A 412 13.40 6.04 11.10
N MET A 413 12.13 5.96 11.42
CA MET A 413 11.56 6.30 12.72
C MET A 413 11.22 5.02 13.48
N LEU A 414 11.38 5.07 14.81
CA LEU A 414 10.99 4.01 15.74
C LEU A 414 10.18 4.65 16.86
N ALA A 415 8.90 4.33 16.95
CA ALA A 415 8.05 4.72 18.08
C ALA A 415 7.81 3.52 19.00
N ARG A 416 8.09 3.70 20.31
CA ARG A 416 7.83 2.72 21.35
C ARG A 416 6.63 3.12 22.17
N PHE A 417 5.79 2.15 22.49
CA PHE A 417 4.57 2.33 23.30
C PHE A 417 4.79 1.80 24.73
N PRO A 418 5.20 2.63 25.69
CA PRO A 418 5.50 2.17 27.05
C PRO A 418 4.29 1.56 27.77
N THR A 419 3.10 1.90 27.31
CA THR A 419 1.83 1.38 27.85
C THR A 419 1.42 0.03 27.28
N LEU A 420 2.02 -0.39 26.16
CA LEU A 420 1.77 -1.70 25.57
C LEU A 420 2.77 -2.73 26.14
N PRO A 421 2.32 -3.71 26.92
CA PRO A 421 3.21 -4.76 27.40
C PRO A 421 3.65 -5.66 26.23
N PRO A 422 4.88 -6.21 26.29
CA PRO A 422 5.29 -7.20 25.32
C PRO A 422 4.27 -8.34 25.21
N SER A 423 3.83 -8.60 24.00
CA SER A 423 2.83 -9.61 23.71
C SER A 423 3.33 -10.50 22.58
N PRO A 424 3.36 -11.82 22.74
CA PRO A 424 3.83 -12.72 21.71
C PRO A 424 2.95 -12.59 20.47
N ALA A 425 3.55 -12.83 19.32
CA ALA A 425 2.82 -13.03 18.08
C ALA A 425 1.79 -14.15 18.23
N ILE A 426 0.62 -13.99 17.62
CA ILE A 426 -0.31 -15.11 17.51
C ILE A 426 0.34 -16.21 16.66
N SER A 427 0.14 -17.46 17.05
CA SER A 427 0.60 -18.58 16.23
C SER A 427 -0.17 -18.56 14.91
N PRO A 428 0.49 -18.46 13.76
CA PRO A 428 -0.19 -18.53 12.49
C PRO A 428 -0.93 -19.86 12.35
N ALA A 429 -2.14 -19.81 11.82
CA ALA A 429 -2.85 -21.02 11.49
C ALA A 429 -2.39 -21.54 10.12
N PRO A 430 -2.38 -22.83 9.88
CA PRO A 430 -2.19 -23.35 8.54
C PRO A 430 -3.23 -22.77 7.58
N VAL A 431 -2.75 -22.19 6.49
CA VAL A 431 -3.59 -21.65 5.41
C VAL A 431 -3.72 -22.73 4.33
N PRO A 432 -4.91 -22.98 3.78
CA PRO A 432 -5.05 -23.96 2.70
C PRO A 432 -4.42 -23.44 1.41
N ASP A 433 -3.83 -24.35 0.62
CA ASP A 433 -3.24 -24.02 -0.69
C ASP A 433 -4.28 -23.50 -1.70
N ALA A 434 -5.54 -23.88 -1.54
CA ALA A 434 -6.65 -23.42 -2.37
C ALA A 434 -7.58 -22.50 -1.60
N VAL A 435 -7.93 -21.37 -2.21
CA VAL A 435 -8.93 -20.43 -1.71
C VAL A 435 -10.28 -20.79 -2.34
N PRO A 436 -11.28 -21.30 -1.58
CA PRO A 436 -12.48 -21.92 -2.15
C PRO A 436 -13.34 -20.98 -3.01
N TRP A 437 -13.27 -19.69 -2.75
CA TRP A 437 -14.03 -18.68 -3.49
C TRP A 437 -13.22 -18.00 -4.60
N GLY A 438 -11.86 -18.09 -4.54
CA GLY A 438 -10.98 -17.53 -5.55
C GLY A 438 -11.01 -18.32 -6.86
N THR A 439 -10.33 -17.81 -7.86
CA THR A 439 -10.21 -18.46 -9.17
C THR A 439 -8.81 -19.06 -9.32
N PRO A 440 -8.67 -20.38 -9.51
CA PRO A 440 -7.39 -20.97 -9.83
C PRO A 440 -6.76 -20.28 -11.05
N TYR A 441 -5.46 -20.03 -11.00
CA TYR A 441 -4.75 -19.32 -12.04
C TYR A 441 -3.57 -20.14 -12.55
N THR A 442 -3.43 -20.16 -13.86
CA THR A 442 -2.26 -20.73 -14.55
C THR A 442 -1.62 -19.62 -15.38
N LEU A 443 -0.30 -19.58 -15.41
CA LEU A 443 0.44 -18.60 -16.20
C LEU A 443 -0.01 -18.63 -17.66
N GLY A 444 -0.20 -17.43 -18.25
CA GLY A 444 -0.70 -17.28 -19.60
C GLY A 444 -2.22 -17.31 -19.74
N GLN A 445 -2.96 -17.65 -18.67
CA GLN A 445 -4.40 -17.47 -18.64
C GLN A 445 -4.74 -15.98 -18.74
N ALA A 446 -5.71 -15.64 -19.59
CA ALA A 446 -6.20 -14.28 -19.70
C ALA A 446 -6.82 -13.81 -18.35
N PHE A 447 -6.55 -12.57 -17.99
CA PHE A 447 -7.20 -11.94 -16.85
C PHE A 447 -8.70 -11.74 -17.14
N PRO A 448 -9.57 -11.92 -16.14
CA PRO A 448 -11.00 -11.65 -16.31
C PRO A 448 -11.25 -10.15 -16.44
N VAL A 449 -12.28 -9.79 -17.19
CA VAL A 449 -12.88 -8.46 -17.08
C VAL A 449 -13.74 -8.43 -15.82
N ARG A 450 -13.61 -7.40 -15.00
CA ARG A 450 -14.49 -7.26 -13.81
C ARG A 450 -15.92 -7.09 -14.26
N PRO A 451 -16.85 -7.89 -13.75
CA PRO A 451 -18.28 -7.69 -14.01
C PRO A 451 -18.73 -6.36 -13.41
N HIS A 452 -19.66 -5.72 -14.07
CA HIS A 452 -20.34 -4.53 -13.58
C HIS A 452 -21.85 -4.65 -13.78
N LEU A 453 -22.62 -3.76 -13.15
CA LEU A 453 -24.06 -3.70 -13.35
C LEU A 453 -24.37 -3.24 -14.79
N PRO A 454 -25.36 -3.83 -15.45
CA PRO A 454 -25.82 -3.36 -16.76
C PRO A 454 -26.31 -1.91 -16.72
N ALA A 455 -26.38 -1.25 -17.89
CA ALA A 455 -27.07 0.04 -18.02
C ALA A 455 -28.53 -0.06 -17.55
N GLY A 456 -28.98 0.91 -16.77
CA GLY A 456 -30.32 0.90 -16.22
C GLY A 456 -30.52 1.83 -15.04
N THR A 457 -31.73 1.80 -14.51
CA THR A 457 -32.10 2.53 -13.29
C THR A 457 -32.33 1.55 -12.16
N TYR A 458 -31.73 1.85 -11.02
CA TYR A 458 -31.77 1.01 -9.83
C TYR A 458 -32.17 1.84 -8.61
N THR A 459 -32.56 1.16 -7.54
CA THR A 459 -32.87 1.79 -6.25
C THR A 459 -31.97 1.18 -5.17
N LEU A 460 -31.30 2.00 -4.40
CA LEU A 460 -30.54 1.61 -3.20
C LEU A 460 -31.29 2.16 -1.99
N ALA A 461 -31.66 1.29 -1.05
CA ALA A 461 -32.24 1.72 0.22
C ALA A 461 -31.13 1.98 1.23
N GLY A 462 -31.24 3.05 2.00
CA GLY A 462 -30.38 3.25 3.16
C GLY A 462 -30.69 2.23 4.26
N ASP A 463 -29.68 1.74 4.94
CA ASP A 463 -29.84 0.72 6.00
C ASP A 463 -30.71 1.22 7.15
N ALA A 464 -30.68 2.52 7.45
CA ALA A 464 -31.52 3.14 8.47
C ALA A 464 -32.78 3.79 7.89
N CYS A 465 -32.66 4.59 6.81
CA CYS A 465 -33.80 5.25 6.17
C CYS A 465 -33.47 5.81 4.79
N GLY A 466 -34.49 6.22 4.07
CA GLY A 466 -34.42 6.88 2.76
C GLY A 466 -33.99 5.97 1.62
N THR A 467 -33.78 6.57 0.47
CA THR A 467 -33.44 5.84 -0.76
C THR A 467 -32.54 6.65 -1.65
N ALA A 468 -31.77 5.95 -2.49
CA ALA A 468 -31.04 6.53 -3.60
C ALA A 468 -31.50 5.92 -4.93
N THR A 469 -31.75 6.76 -5.94
CA THR A 469 -31.97 6.32 -7.32
C THR A 469 -30.65 6.37 -8.06
N VAL A 470 -30.22 5.21 -8.58
CA VAL A 470 -28.93 5.04 -9.27
C VAL A 470 -29.19 4.82 -10.76
N VAL A 471 -28.54 5.58 -11.62
CA VAL A 471 -28.60 5.45 -13.08
C VAL A 471 -27.21 5.09 -13.58
N ILE A 472 -27.09 3.93 -14.22
CA ILE A 472 -25.84 3.45 -14.83
C ILE A 472 -25.94 3.57 -16.34
N SER A 473 -24.95 4.19 -16.95
CA SER A 473 -24.77 4.31 -18.40
C SER A 473 -23.54 3.50 -18.84
N THR A 474 -23.66 2.84 -20.00
CA THR A 474 -22.56 2.08 -20.59
C THR A 474 -22.28 2.56 -22.01
N ASP A 475 -21.15 2.15 -22.57
CA ASP A 475 -20.87 2.26 -24.00
C ASP A 475 -21.89 1.47 -24.84
N SER A 476 -21.83 1.60 -26.16
CA SER A 476 -22.78 0.94 -27.09
C SER A 476 -22.68 -0.60 -27.05
N SER A 477 -21.58 -1.16 -26.58
CA SER A 477 -21.40 -2.61 -26.43
C SER A 477 -21.94 -3.15 -25.11
N GLY A 478 -22.15 -2.27 -24.13
CA GLY A 478 -22.51 -2.64 -22.76
C GLY A 478 -21.34 -3.16 -21.94
N ALA A 479 -20.11 -3.07 -22.44
CA ALA A 479 -18.92 -3.65 -21.78
C ALA A 479 -18.21 -2.66 -20.85
N LEU A 480 -18.44 -1.37 -20.99
CA LEU A 480 -17.75 -0.33 -20.24
C LEU A 480 -18.77 0.64 -19.63
N ILE A 481 -18.72 0.85 -18.30
CA ILE A 481 -19.49 1.93 -17.67
C ILE A 481 -18.92 3.27 -18.14
N THR A 482 -19.79 4.12 -18.67
CA THR A 482 -19.44 5.48 -19.13
C THR A 482 -19.89 6.56 -18.17
N GLY A 483 -20.86 6.26 -17.30
CA GLY A 483 -21.31 7.20 -16.27
C GLY A 483 -22.21 6.55 -15.25
N ILE A 484 -22.19 7.10 -14.03
CA ILE A 484 -23.08 6.75 -12.94
C ILE A 484 -23.61 8.05 -12.35
N GLY A 485 -24.94 8.12 -12.18
CA GLY A 485 -25.60 9.22 -11.48
C GLY A 485 -26.43 8.68 -10.34
N VAL A 486 -26.42 9.38 -9.21
CA VAL A 486 -27.16 9.02 -8.00
C VAL A 486 -27.98 10.21 -7.53
N SER A 487 -29.23 9.97 -7.12
CA SER A 487 -30.11 10.96 -6.51
C SER A 487 -30.59 10.45 -5.16
N TYR A 488 -30.25 11.15 -4.09
CA TYR A 488 -30.54 10.79 -2.71
C TYR A 488 -31.82 11.50 -2.22
N ASP A 489 -32.70 10.75 -1.55
CA ASP A 489 -33.91 11.25 -0.89
C ASP A 489 -33.92 10.73 0.56
N GLY A 490 -33.47 11.57 1.47
CA GLY A 490 -33.39 11.25 2.90
C GLY A 490 -32.53 10.03 3.22
N PHE A 491 -31.52 9.72 2.39
CA PHE A 491 -30.71 8.51 2.49
C PHE A 491 -29.83 8.54 3.75
N SER A 492 -29.80 7.42 4.48
CA SER A 492 -28.93 7.24 5.64
C SER A 492 -28.70 5.77 5.94
N ASP A 493 -27.44 5.37 6.12
CA ASP A 493 -27.06 4.04 6.59
C ASP A 493 -26.89 4.01 8.12
N ASN A 494 -26.44 5.12 8.73
CA ASN A 494 -26.14 5.19 10.17
C ASN A 494 -27.31 5.73 11.03
N GLY A 495 -28.36 6.27 10.43
CA GLY A 495 -29.52 6.84 11.11
C GLY A 495 -29.29 8.18 11.80
N THR A 496 -28.09 8.73 11.73
CA THR A 496 -27.73 10.00 12.37
C THR A 496 -27.44 11.11 11.39
N ASP A 497 -26.92 10.76 10.22
CA ASP A 497 -26.56 11.67 9.15
C ASP A 497 -27.39 11.34 7.92
N ILE A 498 -28.01 12.37 7.34
CA ILE A 498 -28.98 12.23 6.25
C ILE A 498 -28.48 12.96 5.02
N ILE A 499 -28.39 12.25 3.90
CA ILE A 499 -27.93 12.77 2.62
C ILE A 499 -29.13 13.04 1.71
N ASN A 500 -29.11 14.21 1.08
CA ASN A 500 -30.02 14.61 0.03
C ASN A 500 -29.24 15.25 -1.11
N GLY A 501 -29.80 15.19 -2.33
CA GLY A 501 -29.19 15.82 -3.50
C GLY A 501 -28.72 14.83 -4.54
N THR A 502 -27.76 15.22 -5.36
CA THR A 502 -27.30 14.43 -6.50
C THR A 502 -25.78 14.41 -6.59
N GLU A 503 -25.25 13.27 -6.99
CA GLU A 503 -23.87 13.11 -7.46
C GLU A 503 -23.84 12.39 -8.80
N SER A 504 -22.82 12.62 -9.57
CA SER A 504 -22.52 11.80 -10.74
C SER A 504 -21.06 11.84 -11.12
N VAL A 505 -20.61 10.73 -11.70
CA VAL A 505 -19.28 10.64 -12.32
C VAL A 505 -19.43 10.10 -13.73
N ARG A 506 -18.71 10.68 -14.68
CA ARG A 506 -18.69 10.22 -16.06
C ARG A 506 -17.27 10.21 -16.63
N ARG A 507 -17.04 9.35 -17.59
CA ARG A 507 -15.85 9.37 -18.45
C ARG A 507 -16.08 10.33 -19.61
N ASP A 508 -15.02 11.00 -20.01
CA ASP A 508 -15.05 11.87 -21.21
C ASP A 508 -14.82 11.10 -22.51
N SER A 509 -14.28 9.89 -22.43
CA SER A 509 -14.02 9.00 -23.57
C SER A 509 -13.95 7.52 -23.16
N ASP A 510 -13.92 6.62 -24.15
CA ASP A 510 -13.77 5.17 -23.91
C ASP A 510 -12.29 4.76 -23.66
N SER A 511 -11.37 5.71 -23.54
CA SER A 511 -9.98 5.46 -23.18
C SER A 511 -9.86 4.99 -21.76
N VAL A 512 -8.94 4.06 -21.48
CA VAL A 512 -8.62 3.58 -20.12
C VAL A 512 -8.23 4.74 -19.20
N PHE A 513 -7.47 5.68 -19.73
CA PHE A 513 -7.03 6.89 -19.03
C PHE A 513 -7.84 8.11 -19.47
N SER A 514 -9.18 7.97 -19.54
CA SER A 514 -10.06 9.09 -19.83
C SER A 514 -10.14 10.04 -18.64
N PRO A 515 -10.19 11.36 -18.84
CA PRO A 515 -10.61 12.26 -17.78
C PRO A 515 -11.93 11.81 -17.15
N LEU A 516 -12.05 11.99 -15.83
CA LEU A 516 -13.27 11.77 -15.10
C LEU A 516 -13.86 13.10 -14.67
N THR A 517 -15.15 13.28 -14.86
CA THR A 517 -15.90 14.47 -14.46
C THR A 517 -16.91 14.12 -13.39
N TRP A 518 -16.79 14.76 -12.22
CA TRP A 518 -17.75 14.73 -11.13
C TRP A 518 -18.73 15.91 -11.26
N GLN A 519 -19.99 15.67 -10.95
CA GLN A 519 -20.98 16.72 -10.68
C GLN A 519 -21.65 16.42 -9.35
N GLU A 520 -21.46 17.29 -8.40
CA GLU A 520 -21.89 17.14 -7.03
C GLU A 520 -22.80 18.30 -6.62
N ASN A 521 -23.92 17.96 -5.99
CA ASN A 521 -24.82 18.89 -5.32
C ASN A 521 -25.47 18.16 -4.15
N LEU A 522 -24.64 17.79 -3.18
CA LEU A 522 -25.05 17.03 -1.99
C LEU A 522 -25.19 17.93 -0.79
N ARG A 523 -26.12 17.54 0.08
CA ARG A 523 -26.36 18.16 1.38
C ARG A 523 -26.43 17.10 2.46
N LEU A 524 -25.61 17.27 3.48
CA LEU A 524 -25.59 16.49 4.71
C LEU A 524 -26.36 17.23 5.79
N SER A 525 -27.16 16.51 6.57
CA SER A 525 -27.87 17.03 7.74
C SER A 525 -28.03 15.94 8.80
N GLY A 526 -28.15 16.32 10.06
CA GLY A 526 -28.26 15.39 11.19
C GLY A 526 -27.21 15.70 12.24
N ARG A 527 -26.43 14.69 12.64
CA ARG A 527 -25.31 14.86 13.58
C ARG A 527 -24.26 15.82 13.05
N HIS A 528 -23.94 15.66 11.75
CA HIS A 528 -23.09 16.58 11.00
C HIS A 528 -23.93 17.34 9.96
N THR A 529 -23.44 18.51 9.59
CA THR A 529 -24.08 19.33 8.56
C THR A 529 -23.05 19.71 7.50
N GLY A 530 -23.46 19.69 6.22
CA GLY A 530 -22.49 20.00 5.18
C GLY A 530 -23.06 20.06 3.77
N THR A 531 -22.18 20.37 2.83
CA THR A 531 -22.44 20.34 1.39
C THR A 531 -21.21 19.84 0.64
N LYS A 532 -21.41 19.04 -0.43
CA LYS A 532 -20.36 18.73 -1.41
C LYS A 532 -20.87 19.24 -2.75
N VAL A 533 -20.16 20.21 -3.33
CA VAL A 533 -20.62 20.93 -4.52
C VAL A 533 -19.50 21.12 -5.55
N THR A 534 -19.83 21.01 -6.83
CA THR A 534 -18.94 21.35 -7.94
C THR A 534 -19.36 22.64 -8.63
N SER A 535 -18.44 23.23 -9.41
CA SER A 535 -18.80 24.28 -10.37
C SER A 535 -19.84 23.78 -11.38
N PRO A 536 -20.60 24.68 -12.04
CA PRO A 536 -21.69 24.30 -12.97
C PRO A 536 -21.25 23.35 -14.10
N ASP A 537 -20.02 23.50 -14.58
CA ASP A 537 -19.46 22.63 -15.62
C ASP A 537 -18.87 21.31 -15.08
N GLY A 538 -18.96 21.10 -13.76
CA GLY A 538 -18.41 19.95 -13.06
C GLY A 538 -16.99 20.21 -12.57
N PHE A 539 -16.41 19.15 -11.96
CA PHE A 539 -15.01 19.04 -11.56
C PHE A 539 -14.39 17.88 -12.34
N THR A 540 -13.40 18.16 -13.18
CA THR A 540 -12.77 17.17 -14.05
C THR A 540 -11.32 16.98 -13.67
N LEU A 541 -10.96 15.74 -13.32
CA LEU A 541 -9.58 15.33 -13.11
C LEU A 541 -8.94 14.84 -14.41
N SER A 542 -7.76 15.37 -14.72
CA SER A 542 -6.93 14.89 -15.83
C SER A 542 -6.29 13.53 -15.48
N PRO A 543 -6.04 12.66 -16.47
CA PRO A 543 -5.25 11.45 -16.28
C PRO A 543 -3.84 11.67 -15.71
N LEU A 544 -3.27 12.88 -15.79
CA LEU A 544 -1.99 13.25 -15.18
C LEU A 544 -1.98 13.05 -13.67
N ILE A 545 -3.16 13.02 -13.02
CA ILE A 545 -3.26 12.67 -11.61
C ILE A 545 -2.65 11.28 -11.28
N LEU A 546 -2.66 10.36 -12.24
CA LEU A 546 -2.05 9.03 -12.09
C LEU A 546 -0.51 9.09 -12.04
N GLU A 547 0.08 10.22 -12.43
CA GLU A 547 1.49 10.54 -12.29
C GLU A 547 1.78 11.32 -10.98
N ASN A 548 0.79 11.41 -10.08
CA ASN A 548 0.85 12.17 -8.83
C ASN A 548 1.08 13.67 -9.06
N ILE A 549 0.47 14.22 -10.08
CA ILE A 549 0.45 15.65 -10.39
C ILE A 549 -1.01 16.08 -10.45
N PHE A 550 -1.45 16.89 -9.48
CA PHE A 550 -2.82 17.37 -9.47
C PHE A 550 -3.09 18.28 -10.66
N GLN A 551 -4.08 17.90 -11.47
CA GLN A 551 -4.52 18.69 -12.62
C GLN A 551 -6.03 18.52 -12.80
N ALA A 552 -6.75 19.61 -12.59
CA ALA A 552 -8.20 19.64 -12.69
C ALA A 552 -8.71 20.85 -13.47
N THR A 553 -9.93 20.73 -14.00
CA THR A 553 -10.75 21.86 -14.49
C THR A 553 -12.04 21.91 -13.71
N GLY A 554 -12.59 23.11 -13.51
CA GLY A 554 -13.70 23.33 -12.59
C GLY A 554 -13.27 23.29 -11.13
N THR A 555 -14.23 23.26 -10.23
CA THR A 555 -13.97 23.26 -8.78
C THR A 555 -14.86 22.26 -8.06
N MET A 556 -14.33 21.70 -6.96
CA MET A 556 -15.07 20.92 -5.98
C MET A 556 -14.78 21.48 -4.58
N THR A 557 -15.81 21.61 -3.78
CA THR A 557 -15.71 22.07 -2.39
C THR A 557 -16.63 21.23 -1.52
N THR A 558 -16.07 20.69 -0.45
CA THR A 558 -16.82 20.04 0.63
C THR A 558 -16.80 20.94 1.86
N THR A 559 -17.95 21.14 2.47
CA THR A 559 -18.07 21.88 3.74
C THR A 559 -18.69 20.95 4.77
N ILE A 560 -18.05 20.76 5.90
CA ILE A 560 -18.54 19.98 7.03
C ILE A 560 -18.49 20.82 8.30
N ASP A 561 -19.60 20.94 9.00
CA ASP A 561 -19.77 21.69 10.24
C ASP A 561 -19.21 23.13 10.19
N GLY A 562 -19.33 23.74 9.00
CA GLY A 562 -18.85 25.12 8.74
C GLY A 562 -17.40 25.22 8.30
N GLN A 563 -16.64 24.15 8.32
CA GLN A 563 -15.28 24.11 7.76
C GLN A 563 -15.35 23.77 6.26
N ALA A 564 -14.76 24.61 5.41
CA ALA A 564 -14.68 24.40 3.98
C ALA A 564 -13.32 23.82 3.58
N TYR A 565 -13.37 22.79 2.74
CA TYR A 565 -12.23 22.13 2.13
C TYR A 565 -12.29 22.31 0.62
N THR A 566 -11.21 22.82 0.04
CA THR A 566 -11.11 23.10 -1.40
C THR A 566 -9.99 22.26 -2.01
N GLN A 567 -10.13 21.98 -3.30
CA GLN A 567 -9.12 21.21 -4.04
C GLN A 567 -7.73 21.88 -4.03
N PRO A 568 -6.65 21.07 -4.20
CA PRO A 568 -5.31 21.58 -4.41
C PRO A 568 -5.18 22.46 -5.66
N TRP A 569 -4.05 23.14 -5.79
CA TRP A 569 -3.71 23.90 -6.98
C TRP A 569 -3.23 22.96 -8.09
N ASN A 570 -3.49 23.34 -9.34
CA ASN A 570 -2.95 22.58 -10.47
C ASN A 570 -1.41 22.62 -10.45
N GLY A 571 -0.80 21.45 -10.60
CA GLY A 571 0.64 21.24 -10.48
C GLY A 571 1.13 20.96 -9.07
N ASP A 572 0.20 20.92 -8.10
CA ASP A 572 0.51 20.62 -6.70
C ASP A 572 0.47 19.11 -6.41
#